data_17bd30e6c8942079c9bf3448a686d181
#
_entry.id   17bd30e6c8942079c9bf3448a686d181
#
_cell.length_a   1.000
_cell.length_b   1.000
_cell.length_c   1.000
_cell.angle_alpha   90.00
_cell.angle_beta   90.00
_cell.angle_gamma   90.00
#
_symmetry.space_group_name_H-M   'P 1'
#
loop_
_entity.id
_entity.type
_entity.pdbx_description
1 polymer ?
#
loop_
_entity_poly.entity_id
_entity_poly.type
_entity_poly.pdbx_seq_one_letter_code
_entity_poly.pdbx_strand_id
1 'polypeptide(L)'
;MIHANNRPTEAPHTERKDLVNLKRMLPFLWSYKGRVLIALASLMLAKMATVSIPLVLKEIVDSLDARSLNDALSKTSEMSSQLVDKLPLELPLMLLLGYGALRLTNVLFNELRDAIFCRVRFRAMRNISTKVVKHLYDLSLNFHLERKTGGISRDLERGARSLSSILNYLTFNIIPTLTEFVLVAVILFGQYDVKFALVTFGTVMIYLIYTMMLTEWRMHFRHEMNAYDSEANSRAVDGLINYETVKYFNNEDYETTRYNETLKKWEDCAVKSTSSMALLNFGQGAIIAIGVTFIMVLAAQGVVDGTMSLGDLVLVNTMMLQLFIPLGFLGIIYRSMKHALADMDLLFKLLDNSPQIKDAQQAKSLHVTHADVEFKNIQFAYNEERQILHDVSFKIPSGHKVAVVGPSGAGKSTLARLLFRFYDTNEGEILIDDQNIQNVSQASLRTHIGIVPQDTVLFNESIFHNIQYARPGATEGEVRHAAKLANIDGFIESLPEGYETIVGERGLKLSGGEKQRVAIARVILKNPRILIFDEATSSLDSHSEQIILKSLKAVAEEHTTLVIAHRLSTIVDANNIIVLEQGRIAEQGTHQVLLDKSGLYASLWNMQQDEDSTFI
;
A
#
# COMPACT_ATOMS: atom_id res chain seq x y z
N MET A 1 5.16 29.83 -16.64
CA MET A 1 4.02 28.95 -16.95
C MET A 1 4.46 27.52 -16.74
N ILE A 2 4.23 26.97 -15.55
CA ILE A 2 4.50 25.57 -15.22
C ILE A 2 3.13 24.97 -14.97
N HIS A 3 2.61 24.24 -15.96
CA HIS A 3 1.44 23.41 -15.78
C HIS A 3 1.80 22.28 -14.81
N ALA A 4 1.44 22.44 -13.54
CA ALA A 4 1.38 21.33 -12.62
C ALA A 4 0.34 20.33 -13.16
N ASN A 5 0.82 19.25 -13.76
CA ASN A 5 0.01 18.10 -14.14
C ASN A 5 -0.54 17.45 -12.85
N ASN A 6 -1.68 17.97 -12.38
CA ASN A 6 -2.55 17.25 -11.47
C ASN A 6 -3.18 16.09 -12.26
N ARG A 7 -2.45 15.00 -12.45
CA ARG A 7 -3.06 13.76 -12.93
C ARG A 7 -3.84 13.17 -11.75
N PRO A 8 -5.18 13.12 -11.82
CA PRO A 8 -5.95 12.27 -10.93
C PRO A 8 -5.40 10.85 -11.11
N THR A 9 -5.38 10.07 -10.04
CA THR A 9 -5.03 8.64 -10.00
C THR A 9 -5.21 8.00 -11.38
N GLU A 10 -4.11 7.55 -11.99
CA GLU A 10 -4.07 7.02 -13.35
C GLU A 10 -5.28 6.14 -13.63
N ALA A 11 -6.02 6.45 -14.69
CA ALA A 11 -7.08 5.60 -15.19
C ALA A 11 -6.52 4.18 -15.38
N PRO A 12 -7.28 3.12 -15.07
CA PRO A 12 -6.78 1.76 -15.21
C PRO A 12 -6.32 1.57 -16.66
N HIS A 13 -5.01 1.33 -16.83
CA HIS A 13 -4.42 1.13 -18.15
C HIS A 13 -5.14 0.01 -18.89
N THR A 14 -5.36 0.22 -20.19
CA THR A 14 -6.03 -0.72 -21.12
C THR A 14 -5.30 -2.07 -21.28
N GLU A 15 -4.07 -2.21 -20.79
CA GLU A 15 -3.24 -3.43 -20.88
C GLU A 15 -3.15 -4.24 -19.58
N ARG A 16 -4.18 -4.22 -18.74
CA ARG A 16 -4.17 -4.93 -17.47
C ARG A 16 -4.23 -6.45 -17.64
N LYS A 17 -3.25 -7.17 -17.07
CA LYS A 17 -3.16 -8.63 -17.11
C LYS A 17 -3.71 -9.28 -15.83
N ASP A 18 -5.03 -9.24 -15.63
CA ASP A 18 -5.69 -9.71 -14.41
C ASP A 18 -5.34 -11.16 -14.05
N LEU A 19 -5.27 -12.06 -15.03
CA LEU A 19 -4.88 -13.46 -14.81
C LEU A 19 -3.43 -13.63 -14.35
N VAL A 20 -2.52 -12.77 -14.81
CA VAL A 20 -1.11 -12.77 -14.36
C VAL A 20 -1.03 -12.33 -12.89
N ASN A 21 -1.79 -11.30 -12.53
CA ASN A 21 -1.84 -10.80 -11.16
C ASN A 21 -2.42 -11.85 -10.20
N LEU A 22 -3.45 -12.58 -10.60
CA LEU A 22 -3.98 -13.72 -9.83
C LEU A 22 -2.93 -14.85 -9.67
N LYS A 23 -2.17 -15.17 -10.72
CA LYS A 23 -1.08 -16.15 -10.61
C LYS A 23 0.02 -15.71 -9.66
N ARG A 24 0.37 -14.43 -9.62
CA ARG A 24 1.36 -13.85 -8.68
C ARG A 24 0.92 -13.93 -7.21
N MET A 25 -0.39 -14.06 -6.95
CA MET A 25 -0.91 -14.27 -5.60
C MET A 25 -0.74 -15.72 -5.10
N LEU A 26 -0.77 -16.71 -5.99
CA LEU A 26 -0.75 -18.13 -5.63
C LEU A 26 0.41 -18.52 -4.68
N PRO A 27 1.66 -18.05 -4.85
CA PRO A 27 2.75 -18.39 -3.95
C PRO A 27 2.48 -17.97 -2.49
N PHE A 28 1.80 -16.84 -2.27
CA PHE A 28 1.45 -16.37 -0.93
C PHE A 28 0.41 -17.26 -0.24
N LEU A 29 -0.48 -17.89 -1.03
CA LEU A 29 -1.44 -18.87 -0.53
C LEU A 29 -0.79 -20.23 -0.32
N TRP A 30 0.05 -20.66 -1.27
CA TRP A 30 0.67 -21.99 -1.25
C TRP A 30 1.63 -22.20 -0.07
N SER A 31 2.14 -21.13 0.50
CA SER A 31 2.89 -21.15 1.75
C SER A 31 2.09 -21.76 2.92
N TYR A 32 0.75 -21.82 2.81
CA TYR A 32 -0.17 -22.31 3.83
C TYR A 32 -1.07 -23.44 3.28
N LYS A 33 -0.56 -24.26 2.34
CA LYS A 33 -1.30 -25.29 1.62
C LYS A 33 -2.16 -26.19 2.50
N GLY A 34 -1.69 -26.60 3.66
CA GLY A 34 -2.47 -27.45 4.59
C GLY A 34 -3.77 -26.78 5.04
N ARG A 35 -3.72 -25.50 5.46
CA ARG A 35 -4.92 -24.76 5.88
C ARG A 35 -5.85 -24.44 4.71
N VAL A 36 -5.31 -24.13 3.54
CA VAL A 36 -6.10 -23.91 2.32
C VAL A 36 -6.84 -25.18 1.95
N LEU A 37 -6.18 -26.36 2.00
CA LEU A 37 -6.82 -27.64 1.69
C LEU A 37 -7.92 -28.00 2.71
N ILE A 38 -7.70 -27.78 4.02
CA ILE A 38 -8.72 -28.02 5.05
C ILE A 38 -9.91 -27.07 4.84
N ALA A 39 -9.67 -25.80 4.54
CA ALA A 39 -10.74 -24.84 4.24
C ALA A 39 -11.54 -25.24 3.01
N LEU A 40 -10.90 -25.70 1.93
CA LEU A 40 -11.56 -26.22 0.75
C LEU A 40 -12.35 -27.49 1.03
N ALA A 41 -11.82 -28.43 1.82
CA ALA A 41 -12.55 -29.62 2.26
C ALA A 41 -13.79 -29.26 3.10
N SER A 42 -13.66 -28.33 4.03
CA SER A 42 -14.78 -27.79 4.81
C SER A 42 -15.83 -27.15 3.91
N LEU A 43 -15.40 -26.39 2.88
CA LEU A 43 -16.30 -25.81 1.89
C LEU A 43 -17.09 -26.89 1.14
N MET A 44 -16.41 -27.93 0.67
CA MET A 44 -17.06 -29.03 -0.05
C MET A 44 -18.09 -29.73 0.83
N LEU A 45 -17.75 -30.04 2.09
CA LEU A 45 -18.67 -30.65 3.05
C LEU A 45 -19.88 -29.74 3.36
N ALA A 46 -19.65 -28.45 3.54
CA ALA A 46 -20.73 -27.47 3.72
C ALA A 46 -21.67 -27.44 2.52
N LYS A 47 -21.12 -27.43 1.28
CA LYS A 47 -21.95 -27.39 0.06
C LYS A 47 -22.66 -28.70 -0.22
N MET A 48 -22.05 -29.83 0.08
CA MET A 48 -22.74 -31.13 0.05
C MET A 48 -23.92 -31.13 1.03
N ALA A 49 -23.72 -30.70 2.27
CA ALA A 49 -24.80 -30.57 3.24
C ALA A 49 -25.90 -29.61 2.75
N THR A 50 -25.54 -28.44 2.18
CA THR A 50 -26.49 -27.47 1.63
C THR A 50 -27.39 -28.10 0.58
N VAL A 51 -26.81 -28.80 -0.40
CA VAL A 51 -27.54 -29.41 -1.51
C VAL A 51 -28.33 -30.66 -1.09
N SER A 52 -27.93 -31.32 0.00
CA SER A 52 -28.67 -32.45 0.57
C SER A 52 -29.92 -32.04 1.36
N ILE A 53 -29.99 -30.79 1.85
CA ILE A 53 -31.15 -30.29 2.61
C ILE A 53 -32.46 -30.39 1.78
N PRO A 54 -32.57 -29.92 0.53
CA PRO A 54 -33.73 -30.09 -0.30
C PRO A 54 -34.10 -31.55 -0.58
N LEU A 55 -33.11 -32.44 -0.72
CA LEU A 55 -33.36 -33.88 -0.94
C LEU A 55 -34.07 -34.51 0.26
N VAL A 56 -33.61 -34.22 1.48
CA VAL A 56 -34.30 -34.70 2.71
C VAL A 56 -35.67 -34.05 2.85
N LEU A 57 -35.80 -32.76 2.47
CA LEU A 57 -37.12 -32.10 2.51
C LEU A 57 -38.12 -32.77 1.53
N LYS A 58 -37.67 -33.17 0.35
CA LYS A 58 -38.49 -33.98 -0.59
C LYS A 58 -38.99 -35.23 0.10
N GLU A 59 -38.09 -36.05 0.70
CA GLU A 59 -38.49 -37.30 1.38
C GLU A 59 -39.48 -37.07 2.55
N ILE A 60 -39.35 -35.97 3.27
CA ILE A 60 -40.28 -35.59 4.31
C ILE A 60 -41.66 -35.32 3.71
N VAL A 61 -41.73 -34.52 2.62
CA VAL A 61 -43.01 -34.19 1.97
C VAL A 61 -43.67 -35.46 1.40
N ASP A 62 -42.89 -36.28 0.67
CA ASP A 62 -43.40 -37.52 0.07
C ASP A 62 -43.90 -38.52 1.14
N SER A 63 -43.22 -38.62 2.28
CA SER A 63 -43.65 -39.47 3.40
C SER A 63 -44.95 -39.00 4.05
N LEU A 64 -45.21 -37.70 4.09
CA LEU A 64 -46.45 -37.12 4.60
C LEU A 64 -47.62 -37.28 3.60
N ASP A 65 -47.34 -37.12 2.30
CA ASP A 65 -48.34 -37.27 1.22
C ASP A 65 -48.81 -38.74 1.11
N ALA A 66 -47.91 -39.70 1.06
CA ALA A 66 -48.23 -41.12 1.05
C ALA A 66 -49.08 -41.57 2.24
N ARG A 67 -48.87 -40.99 3.42
CA ARG A 67 -49.69 -41.23 4.62
C ARG A 67 -51.07 -40.63 4.52
N SER A 68 -51.18 -39.38 4.02
CA SER A 68 -52.47 -38.74 3.79
C SER A 68 -53.35 -39.52 2.82
N LEU A 69 -52.75 -40.12 1.79
CA LEU A 69 -53.42 -40.97 0.80
C LEU A 69 -53.89 -42.28 1.44
N ASN A 70 -53.03 -42.94 2.23
CA ASN A 70 -53.37 -44.17 2.95
C ASN A 70 -54.50 -43.94 3.99
N ASP A 71 -54.47 -42.83 4.73
CA ASP A 71 -55.52 -42.41 5.66
C ASP A 71 -56.85 -42.10 4.92
N ALA A 72 -56.79 -41.51 3.72
CA ALA A 72 -57.96 -41.26 2.90
C ALA A 72 -58.57 -42.59 2.34
N LEU A 73 -57.69 -43.53 1.90
CA LEU A 73 -58.10 -44.84 1.42
C LEU A 73 -58.66 -45.72 2.55
N SER A 74 -58.07 -45.70 3.74
CA SER A 74 -58.58 -46.40 4.93
C SER A 74 -59.95 -45.89 5.37
N LYS A 75 -60.17 -44.57 5.35
CA LYS A 75 -61.47 -43.94 5.65
C LYS A 75 -62.56 -44.30 4.64
N THR A 76 -62.22 -44.53 3.37
CA THR A 76 -63.16 -44.98 2.33
C THR A 76 -63.47 -46.48 2.44
N SER A 77 -62.58 -47.27 3.03
CA SER A 77 -62.77 -48.72 3.28
C SER A 77 -63.48 -49.02 4.58
N GLU A 78 -63.58 -48.08 5.52
CA GLU A 78 -64.13 -48.23 6.88
C GLU A 78 -65.58 -47.71 7.01
N MET A 79 -66.43 -48.17 6.19
CA MET A 79 -67.85 -48.14 6.56
C MET A 79 -68.24 -49.38 7.39
N SER A 80 -67.29 -50.06 8.00
CA SER A 80 -67.57 -51.13 9.00
C SER A 80 -66.35 -51.42 9.85
N SER A 81 -66.07 -50.62 10.86
CA SER A 81 -65.71 -51.06 12.23
C SER A 81 -65.27 -49.84 13.07
N GLN A 82 -66.15 -49.52 13.98
CA GLN A 82 -65.84 -48.74 15.20
C GLN A 82 -64.80 -49.55 15.98
N LEU A 83 -63.64 -48.92 16.29
CA LEU A 83 -62.62 -49.34 17.15
C LEU A 83 -61.25 -49.59 16.45
N VAL A 84 -60.68 -48.52 15.96
CA VAL A 84 -59.19 -48.46 15.95
C VAL A 84 -58.81 -47.10 16.54
N ASP A 85 -58.16 -47.23 17.68
CA ASP A 85 -57.60 -46.14 18.47
C ASP A 85 -56.85 -45.10 17.62
N LYS A 86 -56.96 -43.86 18.07
CA LYS A 86 -56.16 -42.72 17.66
C LYS A 86 -54.66 -43.07 17.65
N LEU A 87 -54.16 -43.59 16.53
CA LEU A 87 -52.72 -43.62 16.30
C LEU A 87 -52.26 -42.19 16.04
N PRO A 88 -51.37 -41.66 16.90
CA PRO A 88 -50.80 -40.34 16.65
C PRO A 88 -50.12 -40.39 15.26
N LEU A 89 -50.34 -39.36 14.46
CA LEU A 89 -49.61 -39.13 13.21
C LEU A 89 -48.12 -39.32 13.53
N GLU A 90 -47.57 -40.51 13.24
CA GLU A 90 -46.13 -40.77 13.49
C GLU A 90 -45.33 -39.85 12.56
N LEU A 91 -44.91 -38.73 13.10
CA LEU A 91 -44.04 -37.78 12.43
C LEU A 91 -42.78 -38.52 11.90
N PRO A 92 -42.27 -38.22 10.70
CA PRO A 92 -41.03 -38.78 10.20
C PRO A 92 -39.81 -38.20 10.95
N LEU A 93 -39.78 -38.47 12.29
CA LEU A 93 -38.80 -37.89 13.22
C LEU A 93 -37.35 -38.09 12.79
N MET A 94 -37.02 -39.26 12.24
CA MET A 94 -35.67 -39.54 11.75
C MET A 94 -35.26 -38.61 10.61
N LEU A 95 -36.18 -38.34 9.66
CA LEU A 95 -35.91 -37.40 8.54
C LEU A 95 -35.83 -35.95 9.01
N LEU A 96 -36.68 -35.55 9.98
CA LEU A 96 -36.63 -34.22 10.58
C LEU A 96 -35.36 -33.98 11.39
N LEU A 97 -34.91 -34.99 12.17
CA LEU A 97 -33.62 -34.95 12.86
C LEU A 97 -32.45 -34.89 11.87
N GLY A 98 -32.52 -35.68 10.79
CA GLY A 98 -31.56 -35.65 9.70
C GLY A 98 -31.49 -34.28 9.02
N TYR A 99 -32.62 -33.65 8.76
CA TYR A 99 -32.73 -32.29 8.23
C TYR A 99 -32.02 -31.28 9.17
N GLY A 100 -32.30 -31.35 10.47
CA GLY A 100 -31.68 -30.49 11.49
C GLY A 100 -30.16 -30.72 11.57
N ALA A 101 -29.73 -31.99 11.53
CA ALA A 101 -28.32 -32.36 11.55
C ALA A 101 -27.57 -31.83 10.31
N LEU A 102 -28.15 -31.89 9.10
CA LEU A 102 -27.59 -31.31 7.88
C LEU A 102 -27.47 -29.80 7.96
N ARG A 103 -28.46 -29.11 8.52
CA ARG A 103 -28.39 -27.65 8.75
C ARG A 103 -27.26 -27.29 9.71
N LEU A 104 -27.13 -28.00 10.82
CA LEU A 104 -26.01 -27.82 11.78
C LEU A 104 -24.66 -28.09 11.11
N THR A 105 -24.57 -29.16 10.35
CA THR A 105 -23.36 -29.53 9.59
C THR A 105 -22.95 -28.43 8.62
N ASN A 106 -23.91 -27.88 7.88
CA ASN A 106 -23.67 -26.76 6.97
C ASN A 106 -23.11 -25.54 7.71
N VAL A 107 -23.76 -25.11 8.80
CA VAL A 107 -23.28 -23.97 9.60
C VAL A 107 -21.89 -24.25 10.16
N LEU A 108 -21.68 -25.43 10.77
CA LEU A 108 -20.39 -25.83 11.36
C LEU A 108 -19.24 -25.75 10.36
N PHE A 109 -19.41 -26.35 9.18
CA PHE A 109 -18.35 -26.36 8.18
C PHE A 109 -18.13 -25.00 7.50
N ASN A 110 -19.16 -24.14 7.38
CA ASN A 110 -18.97 -22.77 6.92
C ASN A 110 -18.14 -21.97 7.94
N GLU A 111 -18.51 -22.00 9.23
CA GLU A 111 -17.76 -21.29 10.27
C GLU A 111 -16.33 -21.83 10.43
N LEU A 112 -16.16 -23.15 10.34
CA LEU A 112 -14.84 -23.79 10.39
C LEU A 112 -13.95 -23.35 9.22
N ARG A 113 -14.49 -23.31 7.99
CA ARG A 113 -13.82 -22.75 6.83
C ARG A 113 -13.37 -21.33 7.09
N ASP A 114 -14.27 -20.47 7.58
CA ASP A 114 -14.02 -19.05 7.81
C ASP A 114 -12.94 -18.84 8.87
N ALA A 115 -12.99 -19.57 9.98
CA ALA A 115 -11.99 -19.51 11.04
C ALA A 115 -10.61 -19.96 10.57
N ILE A 116 -10.52 -21.00 9.75
CA ILE A 116 -9.24 -21.52 9.24
C ILE A 116 -8.66 -20.57 8.19
N PHE A 117 -9.48 -20.09 7.26
CA PHE A 117 -9.04 -19.27 6.13
C PHE A 117 -8.71 -17.83 6.53
N CYS A 118 -9.37 -17.29 7.55
CA CYS A 118 -9.09 -15.97 8.09
C CYS A 118 -7.59 -15.76 8.40
N ARG A 119 -6.96 -16.74 9.02
CA ARG A 119 -5.52 -16.67 9.35
C ARG A 119 -4.62 -16.70 8.10
N VAL A 120 -5.01 -17.42 7.05
CA VAL A 120 -4.30 -17.42 5.76
C VAL A 120 -4.36 -16.04 5.12
N ARG A 121 -5.56 -15.45 5.07
CA ARG A 121 -5.82 -14.13 4.49
C ARG A 121 -4.99 -13.03 5.16
N PHE A 122 -5.04 -12.91 6.48
CA PHE A 122 -4.31 -11.85 7.18
C PHE A 122 -2.79 -12.05 7.15
N ARG A 123 -2.32 -13.29 7.16
CA ARG A 123 -0.88 -13.56 7.00
C ARG A 123 -0.39 -13.24 5.58
N ALA A 124 -1.17 -13.56 4.56
CA ALA A 124 -0.84 -13.18 3.18
C ALA A 124 -0.74 -11.66 3.04
N MET A 125 -1.70 -10.92 3.61
CA MET A 125 -1.69 -9.46 3.63
C MET A 125 -0.44 -8.92 4.34
N ARG A 126 -0.12 -9.43 5.55
CA ARG A 126 1.09 -9.02 6.28
C ARG A 126 2.36 -9.28 5.48
N ASN A 127 2.49 -10.46 4.89
CA ASN A 127 3.70 -10.83 4.15
C ASN A 127 3.92 -9.96 2.91
N ILE A 128 2.85 -9.65 2.16
CA ILE A 128 2.99 -8.78 0.99
C ILE A 128 3.30 -7.34 1.41
N SER A 129 2.63 -6.82 2.46
CA SER A 129 2.92 -5.47 2.97
C SER A 129 4.37 -5.33 3.41
N THR A 130 4.87 -6.29 4.19
CA THR A 130 6.28 -6.30 4.62
C THR A 130 7.25 -6.38 3.43
N LYS A 131 6.92 -7.21 2.42
CA LYS A 131 7.75 -7.35 1.21
C LYS A 131 7.80 -6.05 0.41
N VAL A 132 6.64 -5.37 0.26
CA VAL A 132 6.57 -4.09 -0.47
C VAL A 132 7.31 -2.99 0.28
N VAL A 133 7.13 -2.86 1.60
CA VAL A 133 7.84 -1.86 2.41
C VAL A 133 9.36 -2.06 2.32
N LYS A 134 9.83 -3.31 2.45
CA LYS A 134 11.25 -3.62 2.27
C LYS A 134 11.74 -3.21 0.88
N HIS A 135 10.99 -3.58 -0.16
CA HIS A 135 11.32 -3.24 -1.54
C HIS A 135 11.37 -1.72 -1.78
N LEU A 136 10.44 -0.96 -1.18
CA LEU A 136 10.45 0.51 -1.26
C LEU A 136 11.72 1.11 -0.65
N TYR A 137 12.25 0.55 0.44
CA TYR A 137 13.55 0.99 1.00
C TYR A 137 14.75 0.61 0.11
N ASP A 138 14.62 -0.41 -0.72
CA ASP A 138 15.66 -0.84 -1.67
C ASP A 138 15.65 0.01 -2.95
N LEU A 139 14.59 0.80 -3.22
CA LEU A 139 14.51 1.67 -4.38
C LEU A 139 15.39 2.92 -4.24
N SER A 140 15.79 3.48 -5.40
CA SER A 140 16.66 4.65 -5.47
C SER A 140 16.04 5.92 -4.90
N LEU A 141 16.88 6.86 -4.47
CA LEU A 141 16.44 8.17 -3.99
C LEU A 141 15.60 8.92 -5.05
N ASN A 142 15.96 8.79 -6.33
CA ASN A 142 15.22 9.42 -7.43
C ASN A 142 13.74 9.02 -7.45
N PHE A 143 13.45 7.72 -7.27
CA PHE A 143 12.08 7.22 -7.18
C PHE A 143 11.27 7.92 -6.08
N HIS A 144 11.89 8.16 -4.92
CA HIS A 144 11.22 8.81 -3.79
C HIS A 144 11.05 10.32 -3.98
N LEU A 145 11.97 10.98 -4.70
CA LEU A 145 11.89 12.41 -5.03
C LEU A 145 10.83 12.71 -6.10
N GLU A 146 10.71 11.84 -7.11
CA GLU A 146 9.74 12.01 -8.20
C GLU A 146 8.30 11.72 -7.79
N ARG A 147 8.08 10.86 -6.80
CA ARG A 147 6.75 10.45 -6.35
C ARG A 147 6.36 11.10 -5.02
N LYS A 148 5.10 11.54 -4.95
CA LYS A 148 4.52 12.04 -3.68
C LYS A 148 4.38 10.87 -2.70
N THR A 149 5.01 10.94 -1.52
CA THR A 149 4.98 9.91 -0.47
C THR A 149 3.56 9.47 -0.09
N GLY A 150 2.61 10.40 -0.04
CA GLY A 150 1.20 10.09 0.22
C GLY A 150 0.55 9.21 -0.85
N GLY A 151 1.01 9.28 -2.11
CA GLY A 151 0.58 8.37 -3.19
C GLY A 151 1.04 6.94 -2.94
N ILE A 152 2.32 6.77 -2.64
CA ILE A 152 2.93 5.45 -2.36
C ILE A 152 2.26 4.77 -1.16
N SER A 153 2.03 5.51 -0.06
CA SER A 153 1.35 5.00 1.13
C SER A 153 -0.07 4.51 0.82
N ARG A 154 -0.81 5.26 0.02
CA ARG A 154 -2.16 4.91 -0.43
C ARG A 154 -2.17 3.66 -1.30
N ASP A 155 -1.23 3.56 -2.25
CA ASP A 155 -1.12 2.41 -3.16
C ASP A 155 -0.75 1.14 -2.40
N LEU A 156 0.15 1.24 -1.41
CA LEU A 156 0.49 0.14 -0.49
C LEU A 156 -0.74 -0.34 0.30
N GLU A 157 -1.47 0.57 0.93
CA GLU A 157 -2.62 0.24 1.77
C GLU A 157 -3.77 -0.36 0.95
N ARG A 158 -4.13 0.26 -0.18
CA ARG A 158 -5.17 -0.23 -1.09
C ARG A 158 -4.79 -1.59 -1.69
N GLY A 159 -3.57 -1.73 -2.18
CA GLY A 159 -3.11 -2.98 -2.78
C GLY A 159 -3.08 -4.14 -1.77
N ALA A 160 -2.62 -3.89 -0.53
CA ALA A 160 -2.63 -4.90 0.52
C ALA A 160 -4.06 -5.32 0.93
N ARG A 161 -5.00 -4.37 1.05
CA ARG A 161 -6.42 -4.64 1.30
C ARG A 161 -7.07 -5.39 0.14
N SER A 162 -6.72 -5.04 -1.09
CA SER A 162 -7.26 -5.66 -2.30
C SER A 162 -6.87 -7.12 -2.42
N LEU A 163 -5.66 -7.52 -2.01
CA LEU A 163 -5.28 -8.91 -1.88
C LEU A 163 -6.25 -9.67 -0.95
N SER A 164 -6.51 -9.11 0.24
CA SER A 164 -7.46 -9.69 1.20
C SER A 164 -8.87 -9.80 0.62
N SER A 165 -9.32 -8.77 -0.10
CA SER A 165 -10.65 -8.73 -0.74
C SER A 165 -10.79 -9.77 -1.84
N ILE A 166 -9.80 -9.92 -2.71
CA ILE A 166 -9.80 -10.94 -3.78
C ILE A 166 -9.88 -12.34 -3.18
N LEU A 167 -9.07 -12.63 -2.16
CA LEU A 167 -9.11 -13.90 -1.46
C LEU A 167 -10.48 -14.16 -0.82
N ASN A 168 -11.08 -13.12 -0.25
CA ASN A 168 -12.43 -13.20 0.32
C ASN A 168 -13.47 -13.53 -0.76
N TYR A 169 -13.49 -12.78 -1.87
CA TYR A 169 -14.47 -13.03 -2.95
C TYR A 169 -14.29 -14.43 -3.58
N LEU A 170 -13.07 -14.89 -3.77
CA LEU A 170 -12.81 -16.23 -4.30
C LEU A 170 -13.33 -17.30 -3.35
N THR A 171 -12.95 -17.25 -2.07
CA THR A 171 -13.20 -18.32 -1.09
C THR A 171 -14.64 -18.34 -0.58
N PHE A 172 -15.29 -17.16 -0.42
CA PHE A 172 -16.60 -17.09 0.22
C PHE A 172 -17.75 -16.89 -0.76
N ASN A 173 -17.45 -16.52 -2.01
CA ASN A 173 -18.50 -16.25 -2.98
C ASN A 173 -18.33 -17.09 -4.27
N ILE A 174 -17.22 -16.93 -5.00
CA ILE A 174 -17.08 -17.52 -6.33
C ILE A 174 -16.98 -19.04 -6.27
N ILE A 175 -16.01 -19.57 -5.51
CA ILE A 175 -15.79 -21.03 -5.40
C ILE A 175 -17.03 -21.73 -4.81
N PRO A 176 -17.64 -21.25 -3.70
CA PRO A 176 -18.86 -21.85 -3.16
C PRO A 176 -20.03 -21.87 -4.15
N THR A 177 -20.26 -20.76 -4.86
CA THR A 177 -21.35 -20.65 -5.84
C THR A 177 -21.14 -21.60 -7.03
N LEU A 178 -19.91 -21.67 -7.56
CA LEU A 178 -19.57 -22.61 -8.63
C LEU A 178 -19.73 -24.07 -8.19
N THR A 179 -19.29 -24.40 -6.97
CA THR A 179 -19.45 -25.75 -6.40
C THR A 179 -20.92 -26.12 -6.28
N GLU A 180 -21.74 -25.22 -5.75
CA GLU A 180 -23.19 -25.43 -5.58
C GLU A 180 -23.88 -25.61 -6.93
N PHE A 181 -23.51 -24.75 -7.92
CA PHE A 181 -24.03 -24.86 -9.28
C PHE A 181 -23.75 -26.23 -9.91
N VAL A 182 -22.50 -26.71 -9.79
CA VAL A 182 -22.10 -28.04 -10.31
C VAL A 182 -22.86 -29.15 -9.61
N LEU A 183 -22.99 -29.11 -8.27
CA LEU A 183 -23.71 -30.13 -7.51
C LEU A 183 -25.20 -30.18 -7.88
N VAL A 184 -25.87 -29.01 -7.98
CA VAL A 184 -27.28 -28.94 -8.39
C VAL A 184 -27.46 -29.42 -9.84
N ALA A 185 -26.56 -29.02 -10.75
CA ALA A 185 -26.59 -29.51 -12.14
C ALA A 185 -26.51 -31.04 -12.21
N VAL A 186 -25.57 -31.65 -11.45
CA VAL A 186 -25.43 -33.13 -11.43
C VAL A 186 -26.70 -33.80 -10.92
N ILE A 187 -27.38 -33.24 -9.91
CA ILE A 187 -28.64 -33.81 -9.39
C ILE A 187 -29.77 -33.65 -10.41
N LEU A 188 -29.92 -32.49 -11.04
CA LEU A 188 -30.98 -32.25 -12.03
C LEU A 188 -30.79 -33.14 -13.28
N PHE A 189 -29.57 -33.32 -13.75
CA PHE A 189 -29.30 -34.23 -14.90
C PHE A 189 -29.44 -35.70 -14.54
N GLY A 190 -29.19 -36.09 -13.28
CA GLY A 190 -29.22 -37.49 -12.87
C GLY A 190 -30.58 -37.99 -12.44
N GLN A 191 -31.47 -37.13 -11.94
CA GLN A 191 -32.74 -37.51 -11.35
C GLN A 191 -33.97 -37.06 -12.14
N TYR A 192 -33.83 -36.02 -13.02
CA TYR A 192 -34.96 -35.40 -13.73
C TYR A 192 -34.74 -35.38 -15.26
N ASP A 193 -35.82 -35.07 -16.01
CA ASP A 193 -35.75 -34.86 -17.46
C ASP A 193 -34.75 -33.74 -17.82
N VAL A 194 -34.00 -33.94 -18.89
CA VAL A 194 -33.05 -32.96 -19.46
C VAL A 194 -33.65 -31.54 -19.58
N LYS A 195 -34.97 -31.44 -19.76
CA LYS A 195 -35.69 -30.15 -19.84
C LYS A 195 -35.47 -29.28 -18.61
N PHE A 196 -35.43 -29.84 -17.39
CA PHE A 196 -35.19 -29.09 -16.15
C PHE A 196 -33.78 -28.47 -16.11
N ALA A 197 -32.81 -29.27 -16.52
CA ALA A 197 -31.43 -28.80 -16.60
C ALA A 197 -31.26 -27.72 -17.68
N LEU A 198 -31.89 -27.89 -18.86
CA LEU A 198 -31.83 -26.91 -19.95
C LEU A 198 -32.47 -25.56 -19.56
N VAL A 199 -33.65 -25.58 -18.92
CA VAL A 199 -34.29 -24.34 -18.45
C VAL A 199 -33.45 -23.66 -17.37
N THR A 200 -32.93 -24.43 -16.42
CA THR A 200 -32.06 -23.88 -15.34
C THR A 200 -30.81 -23.26 -15.94
N PHE A 201 -30.09 -23.99 -16.80
CA PHE A 201 -28.87 -23.50 -17.44
C PHE A 201 -29.14 -22.29 -18.33
N GLY A 202 -30.22 -22.33 -19.13
CA GLY A 202 -30.64 -21.22 -19.98
C GLY A 202 -30.96 -19.96 -19.17
N THR A 203 -31.69 -20.11 -18.07
CA THR A 203 -32.00 -18.99 -17.17
C THR A 203 -30.75 -18.39 -16.56
N VAL A 204 -29.83 -19.22 -16.08
CA VAL A 204 -28.54 -18.75 -15.52
C VAL A 204 -27.70 -18.05 -16.59
N MET A 205 -27.62 -18.59 -17.80
CA MET A 205 -26.86 -17.95 -18.88
C MET A 205 -27.45 -16.59 -19.28
N ILE A 206 -28.78 -16.51 -19.45
CA ILE A 206 -29.46 -15.23 -19.72
C ILE A 206 -29.21 -14.23 -18.60
N TYR A 207 -29.30 -14.68 -17.36
CA TYR A 207 -29.02 -13.86 -16.17
C TYR A 207 -27.59 -13.32 -16.17
N LEU A 208 -26.59 -14.17 -16.46
CA LEU A 208 -25.18 -13.78 -16.53
C LEU A 208 -24.93 -12.75 -17.64
N ILE A 209 -25.43 -13.04 -18.86
CA ILE A 209 -25.27 -12.15 -20.02
C ILE A 209 -25.89 -10.78 -19.73
N TYR A 210 -27.12 -10.76 -19.23
CA TYR A 210 -27.83 -9.53 -18.84
C TYR A 210 -27.05 -8.74 -17.80
N THR A 211 -26.61 -9.43 -16.74
CA THR A 211 -25.86 -8.80 -15.63
C THR A 211 -24.54 -8.19 -16.12
N MET A 212 -23.77 -8.90 -16.95
CA MET A 212 -22.51 -8.40 -17.48
C MET A 212 -22.73 -7.20 -18.40
N MET A 213 -23.63 -7.32 -19.37
CA MET A 213 -23.93 -6.26 -20.35
C MET A 213 -24.41 -4.98 -19.67
N LEU A 214 -25.35 -5.09 -18.73
CA LEU A 214 -25.89 -3.92 -18.06
C LEU A 214 -24.91 -3.33 -17.03
N THR A 215 -24.08 -4.17 -16.42
CA THR A 215 -23.04 -3.70 -15.48
C THR A 215 -21.98 -2.86 -16.21
N GLU A 216 -21.54 -3.28 -17.40
CA GLU A 216 -20.57 -2.51 -18.20
C GLU A 216 -21.16 -1.16 -18.66
N TRP A 217 -22.40 -1.16 -19.13
CA TRP A 217 -23.09 0.08 -19.50
C TRP A 217 -23.20 1.06 -18.31
N ARG A 218 -23.51 0.58 -17.12
CA ARG A 218 -23.61 1.38 -15.89
C ARG A 218 -22.27 1.95 -15.42
N MET A 219 -21.16 1.29 -15.72
CA MET A 219 -19.84 1.74 -15.28
C MET A 219 -19.52 3.14 -15.79
N HIS A 220 -20.01 3.53 -16.97
CA HIS A 220 -19.84 4.88 -17.50
C HIS A 220 -20.39 5.97 -16.55
N PHE A 221 -21.64 5.85 -16.14
CA PHE A 221 -22.26 6.82 -15.20
C PHE A 221 -21.56 6.85 -13.84
N ARG A 222 -21.05 5.73 -13.40
CA ARG A 222 -20.34 5.64 -12.12
C ARG A 222 -18.94 6.29 -12.20
N HIS A 223 -18.27 6.17 -13.33
CA HIS A 223 -16.99 6.86 -13.53
C HIS A 223 -17.17 8.38 -13.54
N GLU A 224 -18.17 8.89 -14.23
CA GLU A 224 -18.50 10.31 -14.24
C GLU A 224 -18.87 10.82 -12.83
N MET A 225 -19.73 10.08 -12.12
CA MET A 225 -20.09 10.41 -10.74
C MET A 225 -18.86 10.49 -9.83
N ASN A 226 -17.95 9.51 -9.90
CA ASN A 226 -16.73 9.50 -9.10
C ASN A 226 -15.77 10.63 -9.49
N ALA A 227 -15.72 11.02 -10.75
CA ALA A 227 -14.90 12.15 -11.21
C ALA A 227 -15.39 13.48 -10.60
N TYR A 228 -16.70 13.74 -10.64
CA TYR A 228 -17.28 14.93 -10.01
C TYR A 228 -17.19 14.92 -8.49
N ASP A 229 -17.33 13.76 -7.84
CA ASP A 229 -17.11 13.60 -6.40
C ASP A 229 -15.68 13.99 -6.01
N SER A 230 -14.70 13.49 -6.75
CA SER A 230 -13.29 13.82 -6.55
C SER A 230 -13.00 15.30 -6.79
N GLU A 231 -13.59 15.90 -7.82
CA GLU A 231 -13.46 17.32 -8.12
C GLU A 231 -14.08 18.19 -7.03
N ALA A 232 -15.29 17.85 -6.56
CA ALA A 232 -15.95 18.56 -5.48
C ALA A 232 -15.12 18.48 -4.18
N ASN A 233 -14.63 17.28 -3.82
CA ASN A 233 -13.82 17.10 -2.63
C ASN A 233 -12.49 17.88 -2.72
N SER A 234 -11.82 17.88 -3.87
CA SER A 234 -10.61 18.68 -4.08
C SER A 234 -10.88 20.17 -3.88
N ARG A 235 -11.97 20.69 -4.43
CA ARG A 235 -12.34 22.11 -4.26
C ARG A 235 -12.61 22.48 -2.81
N ALA A 236 -13.36 21.63 -2.09
CA ALA A 236 -13.63 21.85 -0.67
C ALA A 236 -12.32 21.88 0.15
N VAL A 237 -11.44 20.92 -0.07
CA VAL A 237 -10.14 20.84 0.61
C VAL A 237 -9.25 22.02 0.27
N ASP A 238 -9.16 22.40 -1.02
CA ASP A 238 -8.36 23.54 -1.45
C ASP A 238 -8.88 24.86 -0.85
N GLY A 239 -10.20 25.05 -0.79
CA GLY A 239 -10.82 26.20 -0.13
C GLY A 239 -10.52 26.26 1.37
N LEU A 240 -10.54 25.11 2.06
CA LEU A 240 -10.21 25.03 3.49
C LEU A 240 -8.71 25.24 3.77
N ILE A 241 -7.83 24.73 2.92
CA ILE A 241 -6.37 24.96 3.03
C ILE A 241 -6.07 26.46 2.83
N ASN A 242 -6.79 27.12 1.92
CA ASN A 242 -6.64 28.55 1.63
C ASN A 242 -7.67 29.42 2.37
N TYR A 243 -8.13 28.96 3.56
CA TYR A 243 -9.17 29.64 4.34
C TYR A 243 -8.91 31.14 4.52
N GLU A 244 -7.70 31.52 4.91
CA GLU A 244 -7.32 32.91 5.09
C GLU A 244 -7.46 33.72 3.80
N THR A 245 -7.02 33.16 2.68
CA THR A 245 -7.14 33.80 1.37
C THR A 245 -8.61 34.03 0.99
N VAL A 246 -9.48 33.03 1.20
CA VAL A 246 -10.92 33.18 0.96
C VAL A 246 -11.49 34.33 1.80
N LYS A 247 -11.09 34.41 3.09
CA LYS A 247 -11.50 35.49 4.02
C LYS A 247 -10.94 36.85 3.64
N TYR A 248 -9.67 36.94 3.24
CA TYR A 248 -9.04 38.19 2.83
C TYR A 248 -9.74 38.85 1.64
N PHE A 249 -10.31 38.05 0.73
CA PHE A 249 -10.99 38.53 -0.45
C PHE A 249 -12.53 38.50 -0.35
N ASN A 250 -13.09 38.07 0.80
CA ASN A 250 -14.54 37.94 1.06
C ASN A 250 -15.27 37.14 -0.04
N ASN A 251 -14.68 36.01 -0.46
CA ASN A 251 -15.12 35.18 -1.59
C ASN A 251 -15.84 33.88 -1.16
N GLU A 252 -16.42 33.84 0.03
CA GLU A 252 -17.12 32.64 0.54
C GLU A 252 -18.27 32.20 -0.34
N ASP A 253 -19.10 33.18 -0.77
CA ASP A 253 -20.25 32.92 -1.64
C ASP A 253 -19.82 32.43 -3.02
N TYR A 254 -18.72 32.96 -3.55
CA TYR A 254 -18.17 32.54 -4.82
C TYR A 254 -17.69 31.07 -4.76
N GLU A 255 -16.91 30.73 -3.75
CA GLU A 255 -16.41 29.34 -3.58
C GLU A 255 -17.54 28.36 -3.29
N THR A 256 -18.54 28.77 -2.49
CA THR A 256 -19.72 27.95 -2.20
C THR A 256 -20.56 27.71 -3.45
N THR A 257 -20.77 28.74 -4.28
CA THR A 257 -21.52 28.63 -5.55
C THR A 257 -20.79 27.65 -6.49
N ARG A 258 -19.51 27.82 -6.64
CA ARG A 258 -18.66 26.99 -7.50
C ARG A 258 -18.61 25.53 -7.04
N TYR A 259 -18.60 25.29 -5.73
CA TYR A 259 -18.72 23.96 -5.14
C TYR A 259 -20.07 23.33 -5.44
N ASN A 260 -21.16 24.09 -5.25
CA ASN A 260 -22.53 23.64 -5.51
C ASN A 260 -22.78 23.29 -6.99
N GLU A 261 -22.20 24.03 -7.93
CA GLU A 261 -22.27 23.70 -9.36
C GLU A 261 -21.65 22.34 -9.68
N THR A 262 -20.54 22.01 -9.02
CA THR A 262 -19.90 20.70 -9.17
C THR A 262 -20.74 19.60 -8.54
N LEU A 263 -21.31 19.85 -7.36
CA LEU A 263 -22.24 18.91 -6.69
C LEU A 263 -23.51 18.66 -7.51
N LYS A 264 -24.03 19.65 -8.22
CA LYS A 264 -25.19 19.47 -9.11
C LYS A 264 -24.87 18.49 -10.24
N LYS A 265 -23.69 18.59 -10.86
CA LYS A 265 -23.25 17.63 -11.88
C LYS A 265 -23.08 16.22 -11.30
N TRP A 266 -22.51 16.14 -10.08
CA TRP A 266 -22.41 14.88 -9.34
C TRP A 266 -23.79 14.27 -9.06
N GLU A 267 -24.78 15.08 -8.61
CA GLU A 267 -26.17 14.68 -8.36
C GLU A 267 -26.80 14.07 -9.62
N ASP A 268 -26.72 14.74 -10.76
CA ASP A 268 -27.26 14.26 -12.04
C ASP A 268 -26.68 12.89 -12.42
N CYS A 269 -25.35 12.69 -12.25
CA CYS A 269 -24.69 11.42 -12.51
C CYS A 269 -25.06 10.35 -11.45
N ALA A 270 -25.23 10.74 -10.19
CA ALA A 270 -25.64 9.86 -9.11
C ALA A 270 -27.06 9.31 -9.31
N VAL A 271 -28.01 10.18 -9.74
CA VAL A 271 -29.37 9.78 -10.10
C VAL A 271 -29.36 8.78 -11.25
N LYS A 272 -28.61 9.04 -12.33
CA LYS A 272 -28.46 8.10 -13.47
C LYS A 272 -27.85 6.76 -13.02
N SER A 273 -26.83 6.80 -12.19
CA SER A 273 -26.18 5.60 -11.63
C SER A 273 -27.15 4.77 -10.79
N THR A 274 -27.96 5.42 -9.95
CA THR A 274 -28.95 4.74 -9.08
C THR A 274 -30.11 4.19 -9.90
N SER A 275 -30.66 4.94 -10.85
CA SER A 275 -31.75 4.48 -11.74
C SER A 275 -31.32 3.29 -12.60
N SER A 276 -30.07 3.32 -13.10
CA SER A 276 -29.52 2.18 -13.84
C SER A 276 -29.34 0.93 -12.95
N MET A 277 -29.10 1.11 -11.63
CA MET A 277 -29.08 -0.01 -10.66
C MET A 277 -30.46 -0.62 -10.48
N ALA A 278 -31.48 0.22 -10.39
CA ALA A 278 -32.87 -0.26 -10.30
C ALA A 278 -33.26 -1.09 -11.52
N LEU A 279 -32.87 -0.65 -12.73
CA LEU A 279 -33.09 -1.41 -13.96
C LEU A 279 -32.36 -2.77 -13.94
N LEU A 280 -31.10 -2.79 -13.45
CA LEU A 280 -30.36 -4.04 -13.30
C LEU A 280 -31.10 -5.02 -12.37
N ASN A 281 -31.49 -4.55 -11.19
CA ASN A 281 -32.15 -5.40 -10.18
C ASN A 281 -33.53 -5.89 -10.68
N PHE A 282 -34.29 -5.02 -11.33
CA PHE A 282 -35.58 -5.39 -11.92
C PHE A 282 -35.43 -6.49 -12.97
N GLY A 283 -34.54 -6.32 -13.93
CA GLY A 283 -34.34 -7.32 -14.99
C GLY A 283 -33.78 -8.64 -14.47
N GLN A 284 -32.87 -8.60 -13.48
CA GLN A 284 -32.40 -9.80 -12.78
C GLN A 284 -33.57 -10.54 -12.09
N GLY A 285 -34.40 -9.82 -11.35
CA GLY A 285 -35.58 -10.38 -10.70
C GLY A 285 -36.58 -10.96 -11.69
N ALA A 286 -36.81 -10.27 -12.82
CA ALA A 286 -37.71 -10.73 -13.87
C ALA A 286 -37.21 -12.04 -14.54
N ILE A 287 -35.91 -12.12 -14.86
CA ILE A 287 -35.32 -13.35 -15.44
C ILE A 287 -35.46 -14.52 -14.48
N ILE A 288 -35.19 -14.32 -13.19
CA ILE A 288 -35.35 -15.36 -12.16
C ILE A 288 -36.82 -15.77 -12.03
N ALA A 289 -37.74 -14.82 -11.94
CA ALA A 289 -39.16 -15.10 -11.81
C ALA A 289 -39.71 -15.92 -12.98
N ILE A 290 -39.33 -15.54 -14.22
CA ILE A 290 -39.72 -16.27 -15.43
C ILE A 290 -39.12 -17.68 -15.43
N GLY A 291 -37.82 -17.82 -15.14
CA GLY A 291 -37.14 -19.11 -15.08
C GLY A 291 -37.74 -20.07 -14.04
N VAL A 292 -37.99 -19.58 -12.82
CA VAL A 292 -38.64 -20.36 -11.75
C VAL A 292 -40.05 -20.75 -12.18
N THR A 293 -40.83 -19.82 -12.74
CA THR A 293 -42.20 -20.13 -13.21
C THR A 293 -42.18 -21.23 -14.26
N PHE A 294 -41.30 -21.19 -15.26
CA PHE A 294 -41.20 -22.27 -16.26
C PHE A 294 -40.87 -23.62 -15.62
N ILE A 295 -39.93 -23.67 -14.71
CA ILE A 295 -39.57 -24.90 -14.00
C ILE A 295 -40.74 -25.40 -13.13
N MET A 296 -41.47 -24.51 -12.44
CA MET A 296 -42.63 -24.89 -11.66
C MET A 296 -43.76 -25.44 -12.53
N VAL A 297 -43.99 -24.87 -13.71
CA VAL A 297 -45.00 -25.41 -14.67
C VAL A 297 -44.60 -26.82 -15.14
N LEU A 298 -43.29 -27.03 -15.47
CA LEU A 298 -42.83 -28.38 -15.85
C LEU A 298 -42.95 -29.38 -14.71
N ALA A 299 -42.62 -28.97 -13.46
CA ALA A 299 -42.75 -29.84 -12.31
C ALA A 299 -44.22 -30.16 -12.00
N ALA A 300 -45.11 -29.16 -12.06
CA ALA A 300 -46.53 -29.35 -11.85
C ALA A 300 -47.17 -30.30 -12.92
N GLN A 301 -46.78 -30.17 -14.19
CA GLN A 301 -47.15 -31.13 -15.23
C GLN A 301 -46.68 -32.54 -14.89
N GLY A 302 -45.42 -32.69 -14.47
CA GLY A 302 -44.91 -34.01 -14.06
C GLY A 302 -45.67 -34.64 -12.91
N VAL A 303 -46.14 -33.81 -11.96
CA VAL A 303 -46.97 -34.29 -10.83
C VAL A 303 -48.35 -34.74 -11.36
N VAL A 304 -48.98 -33.95 -12.24
CA VAL A 304 -50.29 -34.30 -12.83
C VAL A 304 -50.21 -35.60 -13.69
N ASP A 305 -49.11 -35.74 -14.42
CA ASP A 305 -48.84 -36.92 -15.27
C ASP A 305 -48.38 -38.14 -14.43
N GLY A 306 -48.22 -38.02 -13.13
CA GLY A 306 -47.78 -39.08 -12.23
C GLY A 306 -46.30 -39.50 -12.38
N THR A 307 -45.48 -38.70 -13.08
CA THR A 307 -44.04 -38.92 -13.26
C THR A 307 -43.19 -38.29 -12.18
N MET A 308 -43.74 -37.36 -11.39
CA MET A 308 -43.10 -36.66 -10.28
C MET A 308 -43.99 -36.69 -9.04
N SER A 309 -43.35 -36.60 -7.84
CA SER A 309 -44.04 -36.45 -6.56
C SER A 309 -44.24 -34.98 -6.17
N LEU A 310 -45.11 -34.73 -5.17
CA LEU A 310 -45.17 -33.39 -4.54
C LEU A 310 -43.86 -32.97 -3.91
N GLY A 311 -43.09 -33.91 -3.38
CA GLY A 311 -41.73 -33.66 -2.86
C GLY A 311 -40.77 -33.25 -3.95
N ASP A 312 -40.90 -33.76 -5.17
CA ASP A 312 -40.07 -33.35 -6.33
C ASP A 312 -40.32 -31.88 -6.69
N LEU A 313 -41.55 -31.41 -6.66
CA LEU A 313 -41.92 -30.04 -6.94
C LEU A 313 -41.26 -29.10 -5.88
N VAL A 314 -41.32 -29.49 -4.60
CA VAL A 314 -40.69 -28.75 -3.50
C VAL A 314 -39.14 -28.75 -3.65
N LEU A 315 -38.56 -29.89 -4.01
CA LEU A 315 -37.12 -30.04 -4.21
C LEU A 315 -36.61 -29.08 -5.32
N VAL A 316 -37.25 -29.15 -6.49
CA VAL A 316 -36.81 -28.35 -7.66
C VAL A 316 -36.93 -26.85 -7.35
N ASN A 317 -38.04 -26.42 -6.72
CA ASN A 317 -38.22 -25.04 -6.29
C ASN A 317 -37.12 -24.57 -5.32
N THR A 318 -36.86 -25.40 -4.28
CA THR A 318 -35.85 -25.06 -3.27
C THR A 318 -34.44 -24.99 -3.86
N MET A 319 -34.08 -25.91 -4.77
CA MET A 319 -32.80 -25.90 -5.48
C MET A 319 -32.65 -24.64 -6.37
N MET A 320 -33.71 -24.20 -7.04
CA MET A 320 -33.71 -22.99 -7.82
C MET A 320 -33.45 -21.76 -6.95
N LEU A 321 -34.16 -21.62 -5.82
CA LEU A 321 -33.93 -20.51 -4.89
C LEU A 321 -32.49 -20.50 -4.37
N GLN A 322 -31.92 -21.67 -4.04
CA GLN A 322 -30.52 -21.78 -3.62
C GLN A 322 -29.54 -21.29 -4.68
N LEU A 323 -29.78 -21.59 -5.96
CA LEU A 323 -28.91 -21.13 -7.06
C LEU A 323 -29.03 -19.61 -7.31
N PHE A 324 -30.25 -19.05 -7.25
CA PHE A 324 -30.45 -17.66 -7.64
C PHE A 324 -30.06 -16.64 -6.58
N ILE A 325 -30.13 -16.98 -5.28
CA ILE A 325 -29.73 -16.05 -4.20
C ILE A 325 -28.26 -15.61 -4.33
N PRO A 326 -27.27 -16.51 -4.49
CA PRO A 326 -25.87 -16.10 -4.70
C PRO A 326 -25.66 -15.33 -5.99
N LEU A 327 -26.41 -15.66 -7.07
CA LEU A 327 -26.32 -14.96 -8.34
C LEU A 327 -26.72 -13.49 -8.24
N GLY A 328 -27.68 -13.14 -7.36
CA GLY A 328 -28.08 -11.77 -7.09
C GLY A 328 -26.93 -10.85 -6.65
N PHE A 329 -25.93 -11.39 -5.99
CA PHE A 329 -24.73 -10.66 -5.58
C PHE A 329 -23.60 -10.65 -6.59
N LEU A 330 -23.70 -11.42 -7.70
CA LEU A 330 -22.60 -11.59 -8.66
C LEU A 330 -22.15 -10.27 -9.28
N GLY A 331 -23.08 -9.37 -9.58
CA GLY A 331 -22.75 -8.05 -10.13
C GLY A 331 -21.94 -7.18 -9.18
N ILE A 332 -22.19 -7.27 -7.89
CA ILE A 332 -21.42 -6.56 -6.84
C ILE A 332 -20.04 -7.19 -6.71
N ILE A 333 -19.97 -8.52 -6.65
CA ILE A 333 -18.73 -9.28 -6.52
C ILE A 333 -17.82 -9.02 -7.73
N TYR A 334 -18.36 -9.06 -8.94
CA TYR A 334 -17.62 -8.81 -10.18
C TYR A 334 -16.96 -7.42 -10.17
N ARG A 335 -17.71 -6.38 -9.80
CA ARG A 335 -17.17 -5.01 -9.71
C ARG A 335 -16.09 -4.89 -8.64
N SER A 336 -16.38 -5.39 -7.45
CA SER A 336 -15.43 -5.34 -6.33
C SER A 336 -14.15 -6.11 -6.66
N MET A 337 -14.27 -7.22 -7.38
CA MET A 337 -13.12 -7.98 -7.89
C MET A 337 -12.32 -7.15 -8.90
N LYS A 338 -12.99 -6.49 -9.87
CA LYS A 338 -12.30 -5.62 -10.84
C LYS A 338 -11.54 -4.48 -10.16
N HIS A 339 -12.14 -3.82 -9.15
CA HIS A 339 -11.45 -2.78 -8.39
C HIS A 339 -10.27 -3.33 -7.59
N ALA A 340 -10.48 -4.44 -6.89
CA ALA A 340 -9.40 -5.07 -6.14
C ALA A 340 -8.24 -5.53 -7.04
N LEU A 341 -8.52 -6.03 -8.23
CA LEU A 341 -7.49 -6.39 -9.22
C LEU A 341 -6.73 -5.16 -9.74
N ALA A 342 -7.40 -4.01 -9.89
CA ALA A 342 -6.76 -2.77 -10.28
C ALA A 342 -5.79 -2.24 -9.21
N ASP A 343 -6.24 -2.20 -7.95
CA ASP A 343 -5.39 -1.78 -6.83
C ASP A 343 -4.20 -2.73 -6.64
N MET A 344 -4.42 -4.04 -6.83
CA MET A 344 -3.36 -5.03 -6.75
C MET A 344 -2.35 -4.90 -7.90
N ASP A 345 -2.78 -4.51 -9.10
CA ASP A 345 -1.91 -4.22 -10.23
C ASP A 345 -0.93 -3.08 -9.92
N LEU A 346 -1.44 -2.00 -9.30
CA LEU A 346 -0.60 -0.90 -8.82
C LEU A 346 0.45 -1.38 -7.81
N LEU A 347 0.06 -2.23 -6.86
CA LEU A 347 0.97 -2.82 -5.88
C LEU A 347 2.07 -3.66 -6.54
N PHE A 348 1.72 -4.51 -7.53
CA PHE A 348 2.70 -5.31 -8.24
C PHE A 348 3.61 -4.47 -9.13
N LYS A 349 3.11 -3.40 -9.73
CA LYS A 349 3.95 -2.43 -10.46
C LYS A 349 4.98 -1.76 -9.55
N LEU A 350 4.64 -1.48 -8.29
CA LEU A 350 5.64 -1.02 -7.32
C LEU A 350 6.75 -2.06 -7.10
N LEU A 351 6.38 -3.35 -7.01
CA LEU A 351 7.35 -4.44 -6.86
C LEU A 351 8.17 -4.74 -8.13
N ASP A 352 7.65 -4.38 -9.30
CA ASP A 352 8.32 -4.57 -10.60
C ASP A 352 9.38 -3.48 -10.87
N ASN A 353 9.31 -2.33 -10.16
CA ASN A 353 10.36 -1.31 -10.25
C ASN A 353 11.66 -1.89 -9.69
N SER A 354 12.68 -1.96 -10.51
CA SER A 354 13.99 -2.45 -10.07
C SER A 354 14.81 -1.33 -9.42
N PRO A 355 15.50 -1.60 -8.30
CA PRO A 355 16.50 -0.66 -7.78
C PRO A 355 17.52 -0.29 -8.86
N GLN A 356 17.77 1.01 -9.04
CA GLN A 356 18.79 1.48 -9.99
C GLN A 356 20.19 1.09 -9.53
N ILE A 357 20.44 1.19 -8.21
CA ILE A 357 21.71 0.84 -7.61
C ILE A 357 21.56 -0.49 -6.88
N LYS A 358 22.29 -1.48 -7.34
CA LYS A 358 22.32 -2.83 -6.77
C LYS A 358 23.73 -3.15 -6.29
N ASP A 359 23.80 -3.89 -5.19
CA ASP A 359 25.08 -4.48 -4.79
C ASP A 359 25.51 -5.52 -5.85
N ALA A 360 26.79 -5.56 -6.16
CA ALA A 360 27.34 -6.60 -7.03
C ALA A 360 27.07 -8.00 -6.41
N GLN A 361 26.88 -9.03 -7.25
CA GLN A 361 26.59 -10.39 -6.78
C GLN A 361 27.60 -10.94 -5.75
N GLN A 362 28.82 -10.39 -5.74
CA GLN A 362 29.90 -10.74 -4.82
C GLN A 362 30.42 -9.51 -4.08
N ALA A 363 29.56 -8.53 -3.80
CA ALA A 363 29.96 -7.35 -3.06
C ALA A 363 30.55 -7.72 -1.70
N LYS A 364 31.79 -7.29 -1.47
CA LYS A 364 32.48 -7.50 -0.19
C LYS A 364 32.06 -6.46 0.84
N SER A 365 32.27 -6.72 2.11
CA SER A 365 32.17 -5.68 3.13
C SER A 365 33.33 -4.71 2.97
N LEU A 366 33.07 -3.41 3.12
CA LEU A 366 34.11 -2.38 3.16
C LEU A 366 34.94 -2.56 4.42
N HIS A 367 36.26 -2.64 4.28
CA HIS A 367 37.20 -2.68 5.40
C HIS A 367 37.89 -1.33 5.50
N VAL A 368 37.57 -0.55 6.52
CA VAL A 368 38.14 0.79 6.76
C VAL A 368 39.24 0.69 7.79
N THR A 369 40.46 1.02 7.37
CA THR A 369 41.68 1.05 8.21
C THR A 369 42.08 2.47 8.55
N HIS A 370 42.30 3.30 7.51
CA HIS A 370 42.71 4.69 7.62
C HIS A 370 41.57 5.67 7.37
N ALA A 371 40.59 5.28 6.58
CA ALA A 371 39.45 6.12 6.13
C ALA A 371 39.89 7.23 5.14
N ASP A 372 40.90 6.98 4.31
CA ASP A 372 41.21 7.84 3.19
C ASP A 372 40.09 7.82 2.17
N VAL A 373 39.65 8.97 1.66
CA VAL A 373 38.64 9.07 0.62
C VAL A 373 39.23 9.74 -0.62
N GLU A 374 39.07 9.13 -1.78
CA GLU A 374 39.60 9.67 -3.03
C GLU A 374 38.52 9.67 -4.12
N PHE A 375 38.31 10.83 -4.74
CA PHE A 375 37.49 11.02 -5.93
C PHE A 375 38.41 11.07 -7.13
N LYS A 376 38.21 10.19 -8.13
CA LYS A 376 39.06 10.10 -9.34
C LYS A 376 38.23 10.31 -10.59
N ASN A 377 38.49 11.40 -11.31
CA ASN A 377 37.92 11.75 -12.62
C ASN A 377 36.38 11.61 -12.65
N ILE A 378 35.71 12.11 -11.61
CA ILE A 378 34.27 11.96 -11.44
C ILE A 378 33.52 12.76 -12.50
N GLN A 379 32.71 12.06 -13.29
CA GLN A 379 31.69 12.64 -14.16
C GLN A 379 30.33 12.16 -13.70
N PHE A 380 29.39 13.10 -13.59
CA PHE A 380 28.04 12.75 -13.10
C PHE A 380 26.95 13.66 -13.68
N ALA A 381 25.85 13.02 -14.07
CA ALA A 381 24.59 13.66 -14.47
C ALA A 381 23.42 12.93 -13.82
N TYR A 382 22.42 13.67 -13.33
CA TYR A 382 21.15 13.08 -12.86
C TYR A 382 20.32 12.56 -14.03
N ASN A 383 20.34 13.27 -15.15
CA ASN A 383 19.68 12.92 -16.42
C ASN A 383 20.70 13.14 -17.54
N GLU A 384 20.54 12.43 -18.66
CA GLU A 384 21.44 12.50 -19.82
C GLU A 384 21.60 13.93 -20.40
N GLU A 385 20.60 14.78 -20.19
CA GLU A 385 20.56 16.14 -20.74
C GLU A 385 21.43 17.16 -19.99
N ARG A 386 21.79 16.92 -18.71
CA ARG A 386 22.48 17.89 -17.87
C ARG A 386 23.56 17.25 -17.01
N GLN A 387 24.78 17.36 -17.44
CA GLN A 387 25.96 16.99 -16.64
C GLN A 387 26.17 18.00 -15.51
N ILE A 388 26.43 17.49 -14.30
CA ILE A 388 26.58 18.27 -13.07
C ILE A 388 28.05 18.33 -12.62
N LEU A 389 28.80 17.22 -12.76
CA LEU A 389 30.21 17.15 -12.41
C LEU A 389 31.02 16.77 -13.65
N HIS A 390 32.13 17.48 -13.85
CA HIS A 390 33.00 17.36 -15.02
C HIS A 390 34.42 17.14 -14.54
N ASP A 391 34.89 15.88 -14.55
CA ASP A 391 36.29 15.50 -14.27
C ASP A 391 36.80 16.01 -12.90
N VAL A 392 36.01 15.76 -11.84
CA VAL A 392 36.35 16.18 -10.49
C VAL A 392 37.25 15.15 -9.82
N SER A 393 38.45 15.57 -9.40
CA SER A 393 39.44 14.71 -8.75
C SER A 393 40.06 15.40 -7.54
N PHE A 394 39.93 14.77 -6.35
CA PHE A 394 40.54 15.24 -5.10
C PHE A 394 40.63 14.11 -4.07
N LYS A 395 41.46 14.31 -3.06
CA LYS A 395 41.65 13.36 -1.96
C LYS A 395 41.35 14.01 -0.60
N ILE A 396 40.76 13.25 0.29
CA ILE A 396 40.55 13.57 1.72
C ILE A 396 41.43 12.58 2.50
N PRO A 397 42.64 12.97 2.94
CA PRO A 397 43.49 12.11 3.75
C PRO A 397 42.84 11.76 5.09
N SER A 398 43.25 10.64 5.67
CA SER A 398 42.77 10.20 7.00
C SER A 398 42.83 11.30 8.04
N GLY A 399 41.75 11.50 8.77
CA GLY A 399 41.67 12.51 9.84
C GLY A 399 41.71 13.97 9.35
N HIS A 400 41.66 14.21 8.04
CA HIS A 400 41.65 15.57 7.49
C HIS A 400 40.22 16.04 7.22
N LYS A 401 40.05 17.36 7.39
CA LYS A 401 38.86 18.09 7.02
C LYS A 401 39.02 18.76 5.66
N VAL A 402 38.30 18.31 4.65
CA VAL A 402 38.24 18.93 3.33
C VAL A 402 36.89 19.61 3.15
N ALA A 403 36.93 20.88 2.76
CA ALA A 403 35.72 21.67 2.54
C ALA A 403 35.49 21.84 1.02
N VAL A 404 34.22 21.80 0.61
CA VAL A 404 33.78 22.07 -0.76
C VAL A 404 32.87 23.30 -0.75
N VAL A 405 33.25 24.33 -1.50
CA VAL A 405 32.52 25.59 -1.62
C VAL A 405 32.30 25.95 -3.09
N GLY A 406 31.47 26.96 -3.33
CA GLY A 406 31.15 27.45 -4.67
C GLY A 406 29.71 27.95 -4.80
N PRO A 407 29.34 28.51 -5.94
CA PRO A 407 27.99 29.02 -6.20
C PRO A 407 26.90 27.96 -6.03
N SER A 408 25.65 28.40 -5.87
CA SER A 408 24.50 27.49 -5.87
C SER A 408 24.42 26.75 -7.21
N GLY A 409 24.17 25.43 -7.15
CA GLY A 409 24.12 24.59 -8.36
C GLY A 409 25.48 24.11 -8.88
N ALA A 410 26.62 24.43 -8.25
CA ALA A 410 27.95 23.99 -8.67
C ALA A 410 28.22 22.48 -8.49
N GLY A 411 27.30 21.71 -7.87
CA GLY A 411 27.46 20.26 -7.69
C GLY A 411 27.93 19.82 -6.30
N LYS A 412 28.01 20.73 -5.32
CA LYS A 412 28.53 20.45 -3.96
C LYS A 412 27.80 19.27 -3.27
N SER A 413 26.49 19.35 -3.09
CA SER A 413 25.69 18.29 -2.42
C SER A 413 25.62 17.01 -3.25
N THR A 414 25.91 17.07 -4.55
CA THR A 414 26.05 15.89 -5.41
C THR A 414 27.22 15.02 -4.98
N LEU A 415 28.36 15.60 -4.56
CA LEU A 415 29.50 14.85 -4.05
C LEU A 415 29.15 14.05 -2.79
N ALA A 416 28.40 14.65 -1.85
CA ALA A 416 27.92 13.93 -0.66
C ALA A 416 27.00 12.76 -1.02
N ARG A 417 26.08 12.97 -1.98
CA ARG A 417 25.16 11.92 -2.43
C ARG A 417 25.90 10.78 -3.15
N LEU A 418 26.95 11.08 -3.89
CA LEU A 418 27.79 10.09 -4.56
C LEU A 418 28.63 9.30 -3.52
N LEU A 419 29.23 9.97 -2.54
CA LEU A 419 30.00 9.31 -1.48
C LEU A 419 29.12 8.38 -0.62
N PHE A 420 27.88 8.80 -0.34
CA PHE A 420 26.89 7.97 0.37
C PHE A 420 26.27 6.89 -0.52
N ARG A 421 26.63 6.88 -1.81
CA ARG A 421 26.13 5.97 -2.84
C ARG A 421 24.60 5.96 -2.94
N PHE A 422 24.01 7.17 -3.00
CA PHE A 422 22.62 7.34 -3.44
C PHE A 422 22.51 7.31 -4.97
N TYR A 423 23.63 7.54 -5.65
CA TYR A 423 23.82 7.45 -7.08
C TYR A 423 25.22 6.84 -7.35
N ASP A 424 25.37 6.11 -8.43
CA ASP A 424 26.66 5.69 -8.95
C ASP A 424 27.20 6.75 -9.94
N THR A 425 28.51 6.87 -10.08
CA THR A 425 29.15 7.79 -11.04
C THR A 425 28.90 7.31 -12.47
N ASN A 426 28.78 8.24 -13.43
CA ASN A 426 28.72 7.89 -14.85
C ASN A 426 30.10 7.45 -15.34
N GLU A 427 31.14 8.20 -14.95
CA GLU A 427 32.54 7.87 -15.20
C GLU A 427 33.37 8.23 -13.97
N GLY A 428 34.57 7.65 -13.87
CA GLY A 428 35.43 7.78 -12.70
C GLY A 428 35.04 6.86 -11.55
N GLU A 429 35.75 6.96 -10.45
CA GLU A 429 35.56 6.12 -9.27
C GLU A 429 35.77 6.86 -7.96
N ILE A 430 35.06 6.44 -6.92
CA ILE A 430 35.26 6.91 -5.55
C ILE A 430 35.83 5.74 -4.75
N LEU A 431 36.97 6.00 -4.12
CA LEU A 431 37.68 5.00 -3.34
C LEU A 431 37.66 5.38 -1.85
N ILE A 432 37.56 4.36 -0.99
CA ILE A 432 37.83 4.46 0.44
C ILE A 432 38.87 3.40 0.78
N ASP A 433 40.06 3.85 1.27
CA ASP A 433 41.24 2.99 1.50
C ASP A 433 41.53 2.11 0.26
N ASP A 434 41.63 2.71 -0.93
CA ASP A 434 41.82 2.07 -2.23
C ASP A 434 40.72 1.07 -2.66
N GLN A 435 39.60 0.98 -1.94
CA GLN A 435 38.49 0.12 -2.28
C GLN A 435 37.39 0.96 -2.97
N ASN A 436 37.03 0.57 -4.22
CA ASN A 436 35.96 1.24 -4.95
C ASN A 436 34.59 0.98 -4.28
N ILE A 437 33.86 2.07 -3.98
CA ILE A 437 32.56 2.00 -3.28
C ILE A 437 31.48 1.26 -4.08
N GLN A 438 31.62 1.12 -5.40
CA GLN A 438 30.69 0.36 -6.24
C GLN A 438 30.86 -1.15 -6.07
N ASN A 439 32.04 -1.61 -5.62
CA ASN A 439 32.35 -3.03 -5.45
C ASN A 439 32.08 -3.57 -4.04
N VAL A 440 31.68 -2.70 -3.11
CA VAL A 440 31.34 -3.06 -1.74
C VAL A 440 29.82 -2.99 -1.51
N SER A 441 29.34 -3.68 -0.46
CA SER A 441 27.92 -3.61 -0.14
C SER A 441 27.52 -2.23 0.41
N GLN A 442 26.39 -1.69 -0.03
CA GLN A 442 25.87 -0.40 0.43
C GLN A 442 25.69 -0.35 1.96
N ALA A 443 25.29 -1.46 2.56
CA ALA A 443 25.12 -1.54 4.01
C ALA A 443 26.45 -1.36 4.75
N SER A 444 27.54 -2.02 4.30
CA SER A 444 28.86 -1.86 4.92
C SER A 444 29.42 -0.44 4.69
N LEU A 445 29.27 0.12 3.49
CA LEU A 445 29.65 1.49 3.18
C LEU A 445 28.98 2.49 4.12
N ARG A 446 27.64 2.45 4.18
CA ARG A 446 26.83 3.37 4.99
C ARG A 446 27.04 3.22 6.49
N THR A 447 27.52 2.07 6.96
CA THR A 447 27.91 1.88 8.38
C THR A 447 29.09 2.79 8.75
N HIS A 448 30.05 2.98 7.85
CA HIS A 448 31.26 3.77 8.09
C HIS A 448 31.12 5.27 7.81
N ILE A 449 30.00 5.71 7.22
CA ILE A 449 29.75 7.11 6.88
C ILE A 449 28.63 7.68 7.76
N GLY A 450 28.89 8.82 8.39
CA GLY A 450 27.89 9.63 9.09
C GLY A 450 27.58 10.89 8.30
N ILE A 451 26.32 11.29 8.24
CA ILE A 451 25.91 12.51 7.54
C ILE A 451 25.07 13.40 8.48
N VAL A 452 25.39 14.67 8.54
CA VAL A 452 24.57 15.73 9.10
C VAL A 452 24.00 16.50 7.90
N PRO A 453 22.71 16.29 7.54
CA PRO A 453 22.11 16.88 6.36
C PRO A 453 21.74 18.36 6.59
N GLN A 454 21.53 19.09 5.50
CA GLN A 454 21.05 20.47 5.49
C GLN A 454 19.69 20.58 6.19
N ASP A 455 18.71 19.78 5.72
CA ASP A 455 17.38 19.71 6.31
C ASP A 455 17.26 18.45 7.18
N THR A 456 17.26 18.65 8.50
CA THR A 456 17.07 17.53 9.43
C THR A 456 15.61 17.18 9.58
N VAL A 457 15.25 15.96 9.18
CA VAL A 457 13.92 15.38 9.38
C VAL A 457 13.95 14.41 10.56
N LEU A 458 12.98 14.56 11.47
CA LEU A 458 12.81 13.69 12.64
C LEU A 458 11.57 12.82 12.47
N PHE A 459 11.62 11.62 13.05
CA PHE A 459 10.43 10.76 13.19
C PHE A 459 9.47 11.37 14.21
N ASN A 460 8.18 11.21 14.02
CA ASN A 460 7.16 11.62 14.98
C ASN A 460 7.14 10.66 16.18
N GLU A 461 8.25 10.65 16.90
CA GLU A 461 8.55 9.81 18.05
C GLU A 461 9.24 10.66 19.13
N SER A 462 9.64 10.06 20.27
CA SER A 462 10.38 10.76 21.32
C SER A 462 11.76 11.23 20.84
N ILE A 463 12.32 12.23 21.50
CA ILE A 463 13.70 12.69 21.25
C ILE A 463 14.67 11.54 21.50
N PHE A 464 14.44 10.75 22.55
CA PHE A 464 15.23 9.55 22.84
C PHE A 464 15.28 8.61 21.64
N HIS A 465 14.11 8.23 21.11
CA HIS A 465 14.01 7.34 19.94
C HIS A 465 14.73 7.94 18.73
N ASN A 466 14.56 9.24 18.50
CA ASN A 466 15.20 9.93 17.39
C ASN A 466 16.73 9.89 17.46
N ILE A 467 17.33 9.97 18.62
CA ILE A 467 18.80 9.83 18.79
C ILE A 467 19.21 8.37 18.70
N GLN A 468 18.50 7.45 19.39
CA GLN A 468 18.79 6.01 19.41
C GLN A 468 18.68 5.37 18.02
N TYR A 469 17.91 5.98 17.10
CA TYR A 469 17.74 5.48 15.72
C TYR A 469 19.07 5.32 14.96
N ALA A 470 20.09 6.09 15.30
CA ALA A 470 21.42 5.97 14.70
C ALA A 470 22.12 4.64 15.03
N ARG A 471 21.83 4.07 16.21
CA ARG A 471 22.33 2.77 16.67
C ARG A 471 21.25 2.09 17.51
N PRO A 472 20.35 1.30 16.86
CA PRO A 472 19.32 0.55 17.58
C PRO A 472 19.98 -0.40 18.60
N GLY A 473 19.50 -0.36 19.84
CA GLY A 473 20.09 -1.11 20.94
C GLY A 473 21.12 -0.34 21.79
N ALA A 474 21.41 0.92 21.48
CA ALA A 474 22.20 1.77 22.35
C ALA A 474 21.50 1.95 23.72
N THR A 475 22.28 1.95 24.79
CA THR A 475 21.79 2.16 26.15
C THR A 475 21.39 3.63 26.36
N GLU A 476 20.53 3.88 27.36
CA GLU A 476 20.14 5.24 27.72
C GLU A 476 21.35 6.12 28.05
N GLY A 477 22.35 5.57 28.74
CA GLY A 477 23.58 6.30 29.05
C GLY A 477 24.36 6.75 27.81
N GLU A 478 24.44 5.90 26.78
CA GLU A 478 25.09 6.26 25.51
C GLU A 478 24.32 7.33 24.74
N VAL A 479 22.98 7.25 24.74
CA VAL A 479 22.11 8.25 24.10
C VAL A 479 22.27 9.60 24.80
N ARG A 480 22.22 9.64 26.14
CA ARG A 480 22.44 10.87 26.93
C ARG A 480 23.86 11.42 26.76
N HIS A 481 24.86 10.57 26.68
CA HIS A 481 26.24 11.00 26.41
C HIS A 481 26.36 11.67 25.04
N ALA A 482 25.78 11.07 24.00
CA ALA A 482 25.75 11.64 22.66
C ALA A 482 25.00 12.99 22.62
N ALA A 483 23.88 13.12 23.35
CA ALA A 483 23.13 14.37 23.49
C ALA A 483 23.95 15.48 24.19
N LYS A 484 24.73 15.12 25.23
CA LYS A 484 25.66 16.06 25.91
C LYS A 484 26.73 16.57 24.97
N LEU A 485 27.38 15.68 24.22
CA LEU A 485 28.40 16.07 23.25
C LEU A 485 27.82 16.93 22.10
N ALA A 486 26.56 16.69 21.71
CA ALA A 486 25.84 17.52 20.76
C ALA A 486 25.27 18.82 21.36
N ASN A 487 25.51 19.07 22.63
CA ASN A 487 25.04 20.25 23.36
C ASN A 487 23.52 20.47 23.29
N ILE A 488 22.73 19.37 23.40
CA ILE A 488 21.26 19.41 23.39
C ILE A 488 20.65 18.86 24.68
N ASP A 489 21.40 18.16 25.52
CA ASP A 489 20.95 17.53 26.78
C ASP A 489 20.25 18.51 27.71
N GLY A 490 20.85 19.70 27.96
CA GLY A 490 20.27 20.72 28.82
C GLY A 490 18.91 21.24 28.31
N PHE A 491 18.75 21.37 26.99
CA PHE A 491 17.46 21.72 26.40
C PHE A 491 16.45 20.58 26.62
N ILE A 492 16.84 19.33 26.36
CA ILE A 492 15.96 18.18 26.55
C ILE A 492 15.47 18.08 27.99
N GLU A 493 16.38 18.27 28.98
CA GLU A 493 16.05 18.23 30.41
C GLU A 493 15.14 19.39 30.85
N SER A 494 15.12 20.50 30.12
CA SER A 494 14.21 21.62 30.38
C SER A 494 12.77 21.35 29.90
N LEU A 495 12.55 20.34 29.08
CA LEU A 495 11.22 19.99 28.58
C LEU A 495 10.43 19.20 29.65
N PRO A 496 9.10 19.37 29.71
CA PRO A 496 8.26 18.69 30.73
C PRO A 496 8.39 17.16 30.72
N GLU A 497 8.55 16.54 29.54
CA GLU A 497 8.67 15.09 29.36
C GLU A 497 10.14 14.67 29.11
N GLY A 498 11.08 15.61 29.13
CA GLY A 498 12.50 15.35 28.90
C GLY A 498 12.74 14.59 27.60
N TYR A 499 13.50 13.50 27.68
CA TYR A 499 13.83 12.64 26.53
C TYR A 499 12.63 11.95 25.87
N GLU A 500 11.50 11.77 26.61
CA GLU A 500 10.28 11.17 26.06
C GLU A 500 9.38 12.17 25.34
N THR A 501 9.78 13.43 25.24
CA THR A 501 9.04 14.45 24.49
C THR A 501 8.90 14.08 23.03
N ILE A 502 7.65 13.99 22.54
CA ILE A 502 7.31 13.69 21.13
C ILE A 502 7.50 14.95 20.28
N VAL A 503 8.33 14.85 19.25
CA VAL A 503 8.76 16.00 18.43
C VAL A 503 7.75 16.45 17.36
N GLY A 504 6.65 15.71 17.15
CA GLY A 504 5.66 15.98 16.10
C GLY A 504 6.13 15.56 14.70
N GLU A 505 5.25 15.74 13.71
CA GLU A 505 5.59 15.40 12.31
C GLU A 505 6.81 16.20 11.85
N ARG A 506 7.82 15.51 11.29
CA ARG A 506 9.08 16.08 10.84
C ARG A 506 9.80 16.95 11.89
N GLY A 507 9.46 16.77 13.17
CA GLY A 507 10.06 17.56 14.26
C GLY A 507 9.55 19.01 14.34
N LEU A 508 8.31 19.29 13.93
CA LEU A 508 7.73 20.65 13.91
C LEU A 508 7.75 21.36 15.25
N LYS A 509 7.81 20.61 16.37
CA LYS A 509 7.87 21.20 17.71
C LYS A 509 9.26 21.69 18.12
N LEU A 510 10.29 21.39 17.34
CA LEU A 510 11.66 21.79 17.58
C LEU A 510 12.09 22.90 16.62
N SER A 511 12.91 23.82 17.09
CA SER A 511 13.58 24.82 16.25
C SER A 511 14.57 24.15 15.27
N GLY A 512 14.99 24.88 14.24
CA GLY A 512 16.01 24.40 13.29
C GLY A 512 17.29 23.96 13.97
N GLY A 513 17.78 24.76 14.93
CA GLY A 513 18.99 24.47 15.70
C GLY A 513 18.89 23.24 16.60
N GLU A 514 17.73 23.00 17.21
CA GLU A 514 17.50 21.81 18.02
C GLU A 514 17.45 20.55 17.17
N LYS A 515 16.76 20.59 16.01
CA LYS A 515 16.78 19.48 15.03
C LYS A 515 18.19 19.14 14.58
N GLN A 516 18.99 20.16 14.29
CA GLN A 516 20.36 19.99 13.85
C GLN A 516 21.23 19.35 14.94
N ARG A 517 21.08 19.77 16.21
CA ARG A 517 21.78 19.13 17.34
C ARG A 517 21.34 17.69 17.56
N VAL A 518 20.07 17.34 17.34
CA VAL A 518 19.61 15.94 17.33
C VAL A 518 20.29 15.14 16.20
N ALA A 519 20.46 15.72 15.00
CA ALA A 519 21.20 15.07 13.91
C ALA A 519 22.68 14.86 14.25
N ILE A 520 23.32 15.83 14.91
CA ILE A 520 24.69 15.71 15.42
C ILE A 520 24.77 14.60 16.48
N ALA A 521 23.84 14.55 17.43
CA ALA A 521 23.77 13.48 18.45
C ALA A 521 23.64 12.08 17.80
N ARG A 522 22.86 11.95 16.72
CA ARG A 522 22.78 10.72 15.92
C ARG A 522 24.15 10.32 15.36
N VAL A 523 24.88 11.26 14.79
CA VAL A 523 26.20 10.99 14.18
C VAL A 523 27.21 10.61 15.27
N ILE A 524 27.22 11.29 16.40
CA ILE A 524 28.08 10.97 17.56
C ILE A 524 27.78 9.55 18.07
N LEU A 525 26.49 9.20 18.25
CA LEU A 525 26.08 7.87 18.71
C LEU A 525 26.46 6.77 17.74
N LYS A 526 26.41 7.05 16.42
CA LYS A 526 26.81 6.12 15.36
C LYS A 526 28.31 5.87 15.33
N ASN A 527 29.13 6.89 15.66
CA ASN A 527 30.60 6.88 15.66
C ASN A 527 31.21 6.35 14.35
N PRO A 528 30.93 6.96 13.19
CA PRO A 528 31.42 6.51 11.89
C PRO A 528 32.87 6.95 11.71
N ARG A 529 33.61 6.34 10.75
CA ARG A 529 34.98 6.74 10.41
C ARG A 529 35.06 7.95 9.49
N ILE A 530 34.02 8.18 8.68
CA ILE A 530 33.93 9.25 7.69
C ILE A 530 32.70 10.10 8.03
N LEU A 531 32.87 11.43 8.02
CA LEU A 531 31.81 12.39 8.28
C LEU A 531 31.51 13.23 7.03
N ILE A 532 30.22 13.50 6.83
CA ILE A 532 29.74 14.43 5.81
C ILE A 532 28.89 15.49 6.52
N PHE A 533 29.26 16.75 6.39
CA PHE A 533 28.47 17.89 6.84
C PHE A 533 27.93 18.62 5.61
N ASP A 534 26.63 18.57 5.38
CA ASP A 534 25.98 19.21 4.23
C ASP A 534 25.20 20.45 4.73
N GLU A 535 25.80 21.64 4.58
CA GLU A 535 25.24 22.94 4.95
C GLU A 535 24.63 23.00 6.38
N ALA A 536 25.31 22.37 7.33
CA ALA A 536 24.76 22.11 8.67
C ALA A 536 24.40 23.37 9.50
N THR A 537 24.64 24.60 9.01
CA THR A 537 24.41 25.85 9.74
C THR A 537 23.61 26.90 8.95
N SER A 538 23.16 26.59 7.73
CA SER A 538 22.63 27.60 6.79
C SER A 538 21.32 28.31 7.23
N SER A 539 20.53 27.71 8.12
CA SER A 539 19.22 28.22 8.55
C SER A 539 19.15 28.64 10.02
N LEU A 540 20.30 28.94 10.65
CA LEU A 540 20.40 29.14 12.08
C LEU A 540 20.72 30.59 12.46
N ASP A 541 20.24 31.00 13.65
CA ASP A 541 20.68 32.23 14.29
C ASP A 541 22.15 32.14 14.72
N SER A 542 22.85 33.29 14.85
CA SER A 542 24.29 33.35 15.10
C SER A 542 24.72 32.66 16.42
N HIS A 543 23.86 32.66 17.47
CA HIS A 543 24.15 31.97 18.72
C HIS A 543 24.08 30.44 18.58
N SER A 544 23.01 29.93 17.97
CA SER A 544 22.86 28.50 17.68
C SER A 544 23.97 27.99 16.75
N GLU A 545 24.36 28.80 15.76
CA GLU A 545 25.46 28.48 14.84
C GLU A 545 26.78 28.23 15.57
N GLN A 546 27.18 29.13 16.48
CA GLN A 546 28.44 28.98 17.26
C GLN A 546 28.44 27.71 18.10
N ILE A 547 27.32 27.36 18.73
CA ILE A 547 27.19 26.15 19.53
C ILE A 547 27.34 24.91 18.65
N ILE A 548 26.70 24.90 17.48
CA ILE A 548 26.76 23.80 16.55
C ILE A 548 28.16 23.63 15.95
N LEU A 549 28.81 24.73 15.55
CA LEU A 549 30.19 24.72 15.06
C LEU A 549 31.15 24.12 16.08
N LYS A 550 31.01 24.47 17.35
CA LYS A 550 31.81 23.87 18.42
C LYS A 550 31.60 22.37 18.55
N SER A 551 30.35 21.91 18.48
CA SER A 551 30.01 20.48 18.53
C SER A 551 30.54 19.74 17.30
N LEU A 552 30.37 20.31 16.08
CA LEU A 552 30.89 19.73 14.83
C LEU A 552 32.41 19.64 14.82
N LYS A 553 33.11 20.66 15.34
CA LYS A 553 34.56 20.67 15.44
C LYS A 553 35.06 19.55 16.34
N ALA A 554 34.47 19.41 17.54
CA ALA A 554 34.84 18.36 18.49
C ALA A 554 34.61 16.94 17.90
N VAL A 555 33.56 16.76 17.09
CA VAL A 555 33.27 15.48 16.41
C VAL A 555 34.23 15.23 15.24
N ALA A 556 34.69 16.28 14.56
CA ALA A 556 35.54 16.16 13.37
C ALA A 556 37.02 15.86 13.70
N GLU A 557 37.51 16.16 14.91
CA GLU A 557 38.95 16.13 15.28
C GLU A 557 39.63 14.77 15.03
N GLU A 558 38.89 13.64 15.09
CA GLU A 558 39.44 12.30 14.89
C GLU A 558 38.90 11.59 13.62
N HIS A 559 38.14 12.31 12.78
CA HIS A 559 37.41 11.73 11.67
C HIS A 559 37.82 12.33 10.32
N THR A 560 37.81 11.51 9.28
CA THR A 560 37.94 12.01 7.90
C THR A 560 36.65 12.73 7.54
N THR A 561 36.71 14.02 7.21
CA THR A 561 35.53 14.87 7.14
C THR A 561 35.42 15.60 5.80
N LEU A 562 34.29 15.44 5.13
CA LEU A 562 33.85 16.23 3.98
C LEU A 562 32.85 17.28 4.44
N VAL A 563 33.15 18.56 4.27
CA VAL A 563 32.25 19.66 4.61
C VAL A 563 31.77 20.35 3.34
N ILE A 564 30.46 20.37 3.13
CA ILE A 564 29.82 21.21 2.11
C ILE A 564 29.34 22.46 2.80
N ALA A 565 29.93 23.59 2.47
CA ALA A 565 29.64 24.85 3.17
C ALA A 565 29.01 25.88 2.24
N HIS A 566 28.02 26.56 2.80
CA HIS A 566 27.46 27.79 2.23
C HIS A 566 28.02 29.02 2.92
N ARG A 567 28.38 28.91 4.23
CA ARG A 567 29.04 29.95 5.01
C ARG A 567 30.52 29.64 5.12
N LEU A 568 31.35 30.54 4.59
CA LEU A 568 32.79 30.35 4.53
C LEU A 568 33.46 30.44 5.90
N SER A 569 32.85 31.12 6.88
CA SER A 569 33.29 31.15 8.27
C SER A 569 33.44 29.78 8.93
N THR A 570 32.70 28.78 8.43
CA THR A 570 32.66 27.40 8.97
C THR A 570 33.84 26.53 8.53
N ILE A 571 34.63 27.00 7.55
CA ILE A 571 35.64 26.19 6.88
C ILE A 571 37.06 26.79 6.92
N VAL A 572 37.22 27.90 7.63
CA VAL A 572 38.53 28.58 7.75
C VAL A 572 39.61 27.64 8.30
N ASP A 573 39.23 26.71 9.17
CA ASP A 573 40.11 25.69 9.75
C ASP A 573 40.23 24.39 8.92
N ALA A 574 39.71 24.34 7.70
CA ALA A 574 39.84 23.18 6.83
C ALA A 574 41.26 22.98 6.35
N ASN A 575 41.74 21.73 6.36
CA ASN A 575 43.06 21.37 5.86
C ASN A 575 43.21 21.66 4.37
N ASN A 576 42.11 21.54 3.62
CA ASN A 576 42.05 21.86 2.19
C ASN A 576 40.64 22.33 1.83
N ILE A 577 40.56 23.33 0.99
CA ILE A 577 39.31 23.88 0.46
C ILE A 577 39.29 23.70 -1.04
N ILE A 578 38.21 23.15 -1.56
CA ILE A 578 37.96 22.93 -2.97
C ILE A 578 36.88 23.89 -3.42
N VAL A 579 37.17 24.71 -4.38
CA VAL A 579 36.23 25.65 -4.98
C VAL A 579 35.68 25.04 -6.26
N LEU A 580 34.38 24.75 -6.25
CA LEU A 580 33.66 24.23 -7.41
C LEU A 580 33.00 25.37 -8.18
N GLU A 581 33.19 25.41 -9.47
CA GLU A 581 32.52 26.28 -10.42
C GLU A 581 32.06 25.46 -11.61
N GLN A 582 30.77 25.56 -11.96
CA GLN A 582 30.16 24.83 -13.09
C GLN A 582 30.56 23.34 -13.16
N GLY A 583 30.58 22.68 -12.00
CA GLY A 583 30.92 21.25 -11.91
C GLY A 583 32.39 20.89 -12.06
N ARG A 584 33.29 21.85 -12.05
CA ARG A 584 34.74 21.66 -12.12
C ARG A 584 35.45 22.25 -10.90
N ILE A 585 36.63 21.74 -10.58
CA ILE A 585 37.49 22.34 -9.55
C ILE A 585 38.15 23.57 -10.17
N ALA A 586 37.74 24.76 -9.72
CA ALA A 586 38.34 26.03 -10.14
C ALA A 586 39.62 26.35 -9.33
N GLU A 587 39.56 26.15 -8.00
CA GLU A 587 40.67 26.46 -7.10
C GLU A 587 40.77 25.38 -6.02
N GLN A 588 41.98 25.20 -5.49
CA GLN A 588 42.24 24.31 -4.38
C GLN A 588 43.38 24.84 -3.52
N GLY A 589 43.24 24.77 -2.17
CA GLY A 589 44.28 25.20 -1.25
C GLY A 589 43.73 25.42 0.17
N THR A 590 44.58 25.92 1.08
CA THR A 590 44.15 26.37 2.40
C THR A 590 43.49 27.75 2.31
N HIS A 591 42.73 28.12 3.35
CA HIS A 591 42.08 29.43 3.42
C HIS A 591 42.99 30.60 3.07
N GLN A 592 44.21 30.67 3.67
CA GLN A 592 45.15 31.74 3.42
C GLN A 592 45.65 31.74 1.97
N VAL A 593 46.03 30.57 1.45
CA VAL A 593 46.51 30.44 0.08
C VAL A 593 45.48 30.88 -0.95
N LEU A 594 44.20 30.58 -0.71
CA LEU A 594 43.13 30.96 -1.62
C LEU A 594 42.76 32.44 -1.53
N LEU A 595 42.89 33.06 -0.36
CA LEU A 595 42.76 34.51 -0.23
C LEU A 595 43.87 35.27 -0.97
N ASP A 596 45.11 34.81 -0.82
CA ASP A 596 46.28 35.43 -1.44
C ASP A 596 46.23 35.34 -2.99
N LYS A 597 45.56 34.31 -3.53
CA LYS A 597 45.33 34.17 -4.99
C LYS A 597 44.35 35.20 -5.56
N SER A 598 43.53 35.84 -4.70
CA SER A 598 42.53 36.84 -5.11
C SER A 598 41.57 36.32 -6.20
N GLY A 599 41.26 35.03 -6.20
CA GLY A 599 40.43 34.37 -7.18
C GLY A 599 38.94 34.26 -6.77
N LEU A 600 38.27 33.22 -7.24
CA LEU A 600 36.85 32.99 -6.96
C LEU A 600 36.59 32.85 -5.46
N TYR A 601 37.46 32.15 -4.72
CA TYR A 601 37.32 32.00 -3.26
C TYR A 601 37.34 33.34 -2.54
N ALA A 602 38.35 34.19 -2.87
CA ALA A 602 38.47 35.52 -2.25
C ALA A 602 37.27 36.41 -2.59
N SER A 603 36.72 36.32 -3.79
CA SER A 603 35.49 37.03 -4.19
C SER A 603 34.29 36.58 -3.36
N LEU A 604 34.08 35.27 -3.20
CA LEU A 604 32.99 34.71 -2.39
C LEU A 604 33.14 35.09 -0.91
N TRP A 605 34.39 35.10 -0.39
CA TRP A 605 34.67 35.49 0.99
C TRP A 605 34.32 36.95 1.25
N ASN A 606 34.76 37.87 0.37
CA ASN A 606 34.49 39.30 0.51
C ASN A 606 32.99 39.59 0.42
N MET A 607 32.26 38.96 -0.50
CA MET A 607 30.80 39.12 -0.59
C MET A 607 30.10 38.74 0.72
N GLN A 608 30.50 37.62 1.36
CA GLN A 608 29.87 37.22 2.61
C GLN A 608 30.24 38.15 3.79
N GLN A 609 31.46 38.68 3.84
CA GLN A 609 31.85 39.67 4.85
C GLN A 609 31.09 41.00 4.71
N ASP A 610 30.86 41.44 3.49
CA ASP A 610 30.06 42.64 3.22
C ASP A 610 28.59 42.45 3.61
N GLU A 611 27.99 41.30 3.37
CA GLU A 611 26.65 40.94 3.85
C GLU A 611 26.57 40.95 5.39
N ASP A 612 27.50 40.30 6.07
CA ASP A 612 27.54 40.24 7.54
C ASP A 612 27.78 41.64 8.18
N SER A 613 28.50 42.54 7.52
CA SER A 613 28.74 43.92 7.98
C SER A 613 27.55 44.85 7.75
N THR A 614 26.66 44.54 6.87
CA THR A 614 25.47 45.38 6.56
C THR A 614 24.29 45.12 7.51
N PHE A 615 24.35 44.05 8.30
CA PHE A 615 23.35 43.67 9.29
C PHE A 615 23.74 44.01 10.76
N ILE A 616 24.86 44.72 11.00
CA ILE A 616 25.28 45.28 12.27
C ILE A 616 25.03 46.80 12.26
#